data_65f80c16b4fb832186b7a5ffd65fc287
#
_entry.id   65f80c16b4fb832186b7a5ffd65fc287
#
_cell.length_a   1.000
_cell.length_b   1.000
_cell.length_c   1.000
_cell.angle_alpha   90.00
_cell.angle_beta   90.00
_cell.angle_gamma   90.00
#
_symmetry.space_group_name_H-M   'P 1'
#
loop_
_entity.id
_entity.type
_entity.pdbx_description
1 polymer ?
#
loop_
_entity_poly.entity_id
_entity_poly.type
_entity_poly.pdbx_seq_one_letter_code
_entity_poly.pdbx_strand_id
1 'polypeptide(L)'
;MSTYQPIPTVRALGAQHIAHPQMHADLSTDAPARSLLIDFREQRPPVINGHLEAGEAKIRMRMADSALKLVLNPAEDCIGLLTLKDVLGRKAMSRAHEMALPPEEVPIHDIMRPIGRLPAITIEDLEAARVGDLVYTFNDVHEEHMLVIEDTPEGDSIALRGVIPASHLTRRLRVSLDSRARATSFAEIVQAVNGQFD
;
A
#
# COMPACT_ATOMS: atom_id res chain seq x y z
N MET A 1 -12.78 -32.10 27.66
CA MET A 1 -13.79 -31.01 27.61
C MET A 1 -13.12 -29.76 28.12
N SER A 2 -12.96 -28.76 27.29
CA SER A 2 -12.37 -27.47 27.69
C SER A 2 -13.40 -26.73 28.54
N THR A 3 -13.07 -26.48 29.81
CA THR A 3 -13.96 -25.73 30.71
C THR A 3 -13.65 -24.25 30.56
N TYR A 4 -14.53 -23.53 29.87
CA TYR A 4 -14.42 -22.07 29.78
C TYR A 4 -14.78 -21.41 31.10
N GLN A 5 -14.01 -20.40 31.52
CA GLN A 5 -14.31 -19.61 32.72
C GLN A 5 -14.58 -18.16 32.31
N PRO A 6 -15.49 -17.44 32.99
CA PRO A 6 -15.74 -16.03 32.72
C PRO A 6 -14.49 -15.18 33.06
N ILE A 7 -14.17 -14.22 32.18
CA ILE A 7 -13.13 -13.25 32.45
C ILE A 7 -13.66 -12.19 33.41
N PRO A 8 -12.96 -11.88 34.51
CA PRO A 8 -13.36 -10.81 35.43
C PRO A 8 -13.50 -9.48 34.70
N THR A 9 -14.60 -8.78 34.89
CA THR A 9 -14.84 -7.47 34.28
C THR A 9 -14.78 -6.36 35.33
N VAL A 10 -14.31 -5.20 34.93
CA VAL A 10 -14.27 -3.98 35.75
C VAL A 10 -14.97 -2.84 35.04
N ARG A 11 -15.40 -1.82 35.77
CA ARG A 11 -15.94 -0.60 35.15
C ARG A 11 -14.79 0.27 34.64
N ALA A 12 -14.94 0.83 33.42
CA ALA A 12 -13.93 1.71 32.80
C ALA A 12 -13.93 3.15 33.37
N LEU A 13 -14.24 3.30 34.67
CA LEU A 13 -14.23 4.59 35.37
C LEU A 13 -12.79 5.14 35.42
N GLY A 14 -12.58 6.30 34.82
CA GLY A 14 -11.26 6.93 34.75
C GLY A 14 -10.43 6.60 33.50
N ALA A 15 -10.92 5.76 32.60
CA ALA A 15 -10.27 5.50 31.31
C ALA A 15 -10.47 6.68 30.34
N GLN A 16 -9.86 7.83 30.66
CA GLN A 16 -9.99 9.06 29.86
C GLN A 16 -8.96 9.15 28.72
N HIS A 17 -7.93 8.30 28.74
CA HIS A 17 -6.89 8.31 27.74
C HIS A 17 -6.99 7.07 26.85
N ILE A 18 -6.93 7.30 25.54
CA ILE A 18 -6.83 6.22 24.56
C ILE A 18 -5.36 5.81 24.45
N ALA A 19 -5.08 4.53 24.62
CA ALA A 19 -3.77 3.99 24.31
C ALA A 19 -3.54 4.09 22.79
N HIS A 20 -2.50 4.82 22.40
CA HIS A 20 -2.07 4.87 21.02
C HIS A 20 -1.07 3.74 20.76
N PRO A 21 -1.01 3.21 19.52
CA PRO A 21 0.07 2.34 19.12
C PRO A 21 1.38 3.02 19.48
N GLN A 22 2.26 2.33 20.18
CA GLN A 22 3.62 2.85 20.37
C GLN A 22 4.14 3.14 18.97
N MET A 23 4.36 4.42 18.68
CA MET A 23 5.04 4.79 17.45
C MET A 23 6.38 4.06 17.54
N HIS A 24 6.53 3.04 16.69
CA HIS A 24 7.79 2.32 16.61
C HIS A 24 8.86 3.40 16.47
N ALA A 25 9.92 3.26 17.25
CA ALA A 25 11.08 4.15 17.20
C ALA A 25 11.42 4.46 15.73
N ASP A 26 11.86 5.67 15.46
CA ASP A 26 12.21 6.12 14.11
C ASP A 26 12.86 4.97 13.35
N LEU A 27 12.29 4.63 12.20
CA LEU A 27 12.75 3.50 11.43
C LEU A 27 14.16 3.85 10.94
N SER A 28 15.16 3.10 11.38
CA SER A 28 16.50 3.21 10.84
C SER A 28 16.52 2.71 9.39
N THR A 29 17.38 3.28 8.55
CA THR A 29 17.68 2.77 7.21
C THR A 29 18.26 1.36 7.25
N ASP A 30 18.89 0.96 8.35
CA ASP A 30 19.42 -0.38 8.58
C ASP A 30 18.37 -1.39 9.08
N ALA A 31 17.15 -0.92 9.38
CA ALA A 31 16.08 -1.82 9.80
C ALA A 31 15.67 -2.77 8.67
N PRO A 32 15.17 -3.98 9.00
CA PRO A 32 14.69 -4.92 7.98
C PRO A 32 13.58 -4.32 7.13
N ALA A 33 13.72 -4.40 5.80
CA ALA A 33 12.76 -3.86 4.83
C ALA A 33 11.35 -4.50 4.98
N ARG A 34 11.29 -5.76 5.39
CA ARG A 34 10.04 -6.49 5.68
C ARG A 34 9.13 -5.75 6.67
N SER A 35 9.67 -4.94 7.58
CA SER A 35 8.86 -4.17 8.53
C SER A 35 7.91 -3.15 7.90
N LEU A 36 8.07 -2.86 6.60
CA LEU A 36 7.24 -1.95 5.81
C LEU A 36 6.19 -2.67 4.97
N LEU A 37 6.25 -4.00 4.90
CA LEU A 37 5.31 -4.83 4.14
C LEU A 37 3.91 -4.80 4.76
N ILE A 38 2.91 -4.56 3.93
CA ILE A 38 1.52 -4.89 4.20
C ILE A 38 1.34 -6.35 3.76
N ASP A 39 1.51 -7.28 4.69
CA ASP A 39 1.53 -8.72 4.42
C ASP A 39 0.10 -9.28 4.35
N PHE A 40 -0.27 -9.85 3.20
CA PHE A 40 -1.61 -10.41 3.00
C PHE A 40 -1.82 -11.78 3.65
N ARG A 41 -0.77 -12.40 4.19
CA ARG A 41 -0.91 -13.55 5.08
C ARG A 41 -1.29 -13.15 6.51
N GLU A 42 -0.95 -11.93 6.92
CA GLU A 42 -1.23 -11.42 8.27
C GLU A 42 -2.52 -10.60 8.32
N GLN A 43 -2.90 -9.94 7.21
CA GLN A 43 -4.11 -9.13 7.12
C GLN A 43 -4.81 -9.34 5.78
N ARG A 44 -6.12 -9.19 5.77
CA ARG A 44 -6.90 -9.32 4.54
C ARG A 44 -6.53 -8.24 3.53
N PRO A 45 -6.24 -8.61 2.26
CA PRO A 45 -5.99 -7.62 1.22
C PRO A 45 -7.22 -6.73 0.99
N PRO A 46 -7.01 -5.42 0.78
CA PRO A 46 -8.09 -4.49 0.48
C PRO A 46 -8.52 -4.63 -0.99
N VAL A 47 -9.48 -5.50 -1.28
CA VAL A 47 -9.93 -5.81 -2.65
C VAL A 47 -11.15 -5.01 -3.09
N ILE A 48 -11.33 -4.90 -4.41
CA ILE A 48 -12.51 -4.32 -5.06
C ILE A 48 -12.74 -4.99 -6.43
N ASN A 49 -14.01 -5.13 -6.83
CA ASN A 49 -14.35 -5.73 -8.13
C ASN A 49 -14.10 -4.74 -9.26
N GLY A 50 -13.41 -5.19 -10.34
CA GLY A 50 -13.00 -4.37 -11.47
C GLY A 50 -14.15 -3.82 -12.33
N HIS A 51 -15.34 -4.39 -12.26
CA HIS A 51 -16.52 -3.92 -12.99
C HIS A 51 -17.29 -2.79 -12.31
N LEU A 52 -16.91 -2.43 -11.08
CA LEU A 52 -17.53 -1.29 -10.39
C LEU A 52 -17.20 0.02 -11.11
N GLU A 53 -18.10 0.96 -11.02
CA GLU A 53 -17.91 2.32 -11.49
C GLU A 53 -17.05 3.15 -10.54
N ALA A 54 -16.36 4.14 -11.07
CA ALA A 54 -15.46 5.00 -10.30
C ALA A 54 -16.17 5.73 -9.15
N GLY A 55 -17.43 6.14 -9.34
CA GLY A 55 -18.26 6.76 -8.30
C GLY A 55 -18.50 5.84 -7.11
N GLU A 56 -18.86 4.59 -7.35
CA GLU A 56 -19.08 3.59 -6.31
C GLU A 56 -17.74 3.21 -5.64
N ALA A 57 -16.68 3.02 -6.41
CA ALA A 57 -15.36 2.75 -5.89
C ALA A 57 -14.89 3.86 -4.93
N LYS A 58 -15.08 5.13 -5.30
CA LYS A 58 -14.79 6.30 -4.45
C LYS A 58 -15.50 6.23 -3.10
N ILE A 59 -16.81 5.92 -3.12
CA ILE A 59 -17.61 5.81 -1.89
C ILE A 59 -17.07 4.66 -1.03
N ARG A 60 -16.88 3.48 -1.59
CA ARG A 60 -16.37 2.30 -0.86
C ARG A 60 -14.98 2.52 -0.28
N MET A 61 -14.08 3.18 -1.03
CA MET A 61 -12.74 3.49 -0.54
C MET A 61 -12.75 4.48 0.61
N ARG A 62 -13.60 5.50 0.55
CA ARG A 62 -13.77 6.48 1.64
C ARG A 62 -14.40 5.86 2.89
N MET A 63 -15.43 5.06 2.74
CA MET A 63 -16.08 4.37 3.87
C MET A 63 -15.14 3.40 4.58
N ALA A 64 -14.23 2.78 3.84
CA ALA A 64 -13.24 1.85 4.38
C ALA A 64 -11.94 2.53 4.84
N ASP A 65 -11.86 3.87 4.77
CA ASP A 65 -10.63 4.66 5.02
C ASP A 65 -9.40 4.07 4.31
N SER A 66 -9.60 3.62 3.07
CA SER A 66 -8.60 2.90 2.30
C SER A 66 -8.20 3.69 1.05
N ALA A 67 -6.97 4.15 1.02
CA ALA A 67 -6.42 4.88 -0.12
C ALA A 67 -6.05 3.98 -1.32
N LEU A 68 -5.99 2.66 -1.11
CA LEU A 68 -5.56 1.66 -2.10
C LEU A 68 -6.49 0.44 -2.08
N LYS A 69 -6.76 -0.11 -3.26
CA LYS A 69 -7.47 -1.39 -3.46
C LYS A 69 -6.77 -2.23 -4.52
N LEU A 70 -6.74 -3.54 -4.32
CA LEU A 70 -6.43 -4.52 -5.35
C LEU A 70 -7.70 -4.78 -6.17
N VAL A 71 -7.58 -4.72 -7.48
CA VAL A 71 -8.72 -4.90 -8.40
C VAL A 71 -8.80 -6.35 -8.82
N LEU A 72 -9.96 -6.97 -8.61
CA LEU A 72 -10.20 -8.35 -8.97
C LEU A 72 -11.10 -8.45 -10.22
N ASN A 73 -10.83 -9.47 -11.05
CA ASN A 73 -11.72 -9.90 -12.12
C ASN A 73 -12.83 -10.84 -11.55
N PRO A 74 -13.81 -11.28 -12.37
CA PRO A 74 -14.84 -12.21 -11.93
C PRO A 74 -14.34 -13.61 -11.51
N ALA A 75 -13.12 -13.99 -11.93
CA ALA A 75 -12.47 -15.23 -11.50
C ALA A 75 -11.67 -15.06 -10.20
N GLU A 76 -11.79 -13.90 -9.53
CA GLU A 76 -11.07 -13.52 -8.32
C GLU A 76 -9.54 -13.34 -8.51
N ASP A 77 -9.04 -13.27 -9.75
CA ASP A 77 -7.64 -12.95 -10.00
C ASP A 77 -7.38 -11.45 -9.79
N CYS A 78 -6.24 -11.11 -9.22
CA CYS A 78 -5.78 -9.73 -9.10
C CYS A 78 -5.29 -9.21 -10.45
N ILE A 79 -6.03 -8.28 -11.06
CA ILE A 79 -5.72 -7.70 -12.38
C ILE A 79 -5.05 -6.33 -12.29
N GLY A 80 -5.04 -5.70 -11.13
CA GLY A 80 -4.43 -4.38 -10.99
C GLY A 80 -4.54 -3.79 -9.59
N LEU A 81 -4.10 -2.55 -9.49
CA LEU A 81 -4.12 -1.73 -8.30
C LEU A 81 -4.82 -0.40 -8.61
N LEU A 82 -5.73 0.00 -7.73
CA LEU A 82 -6.48 1.24 -7.81
C LEU A 82 -6.18 2.09 -6.57
N THR A 83 -5.86 3.35 -6.78
CA THR A 83 -5.75 4.33 -5.70
C THR A 83 -6.88 5.36 -5.77
N LEU A 84 -7.17 6.01 -4.66
CA LEU A 84 -8.13 7.11 -4.64
C LEU A 84 -7.70 8.26 -5.59
N LYS A 85 -6.40 8.41 -5.81
CA LYS A 85 -5.82 9.36 -6.78
C LYS A 85 -6.16 8.98 -8.23
N ASP A 86 -6.18 7.68 -8.57
CA ASP A 86 -6.57 7.20 -9.91
C ASP A 86 -8.04 7.51 -10.17
N VAL A 87 -8.92 7.31 -9.17
CA VAL A 87 -10.36 7.57 -9.25
C VAL A 87 -10.68 9.06 -9.38
N LEU A 88 -9.94 9.93 -8.70
CA LEU A 88 -10.17 11.38 -8.68
C LEU A 88 -9.30 12.15 -9.68
N GLY A 89 -8.38 11.46 -10.35
CA GLY A 89 -7.32 12.07 -11.14
C GLY A 89 -7.65 12.25 -12.61
N ARG A 90 -6.65 12.77 -13.32
CA ARG A 90 -6.74 13.05 -14.76
C ARG A 90 -7.03 11.81 -15.60
N LYS A 91 -6.60 10.62 -15.18
CA LYS A 91 -6.80 9.37 -15.91
C LYS A 91 -8.30 9.03 -16.00
N ALA A 92 -9.06 9.15 -14.89
CA ALA A 92 -10.50 8.95 -14.89
C ALA A 92 -11.21 9.98 -15.79
N MET A 93 -10.80 11.24 -15.74
CA MET A 93 -11.36 12.30 -16.60
C MET A 93 -11.08 12.05 -18.08
N SER A 94 -9.86 11.63 -18.44
CA SER A 94 -9.50 11.32 -19.82
C SER A 94 -10.31 10.15 -20.35
N ARG A 95 -10.43 9.06 -19.56
CA ARG A 95 -11.24 7.90 -19.95
C ARG A 95 -12.73 8.24 -20.09
N ALA A 96 -13.26 9.04 -19.18
CA ALA A 96 -14.64 9.54 -19.26
C ALA A 96 -14.89 10.28 -20.57
N HIS A 97 -13.97 11.16 -20.97
CA HIS A 97 -14.06 11.88 -22.24
C HIS A 97 -13.99 10.93 -23.46
N GLU A 98 -13.05 9.98 -23.46
CA GLU A 98 -12.91 8.99 -24.55
C GLU A 98 -14.13 8.10 -24.70
N MET A 99 -14.79 7.74 -23.59
CA MET A 99 -15.97 6.88 -23.56
C MET A 99 -17.29 7.65 -23.70
N ALA A 100 -17.25 8.98 -23.70
CA ALA A 100 -18.41 9.87 -23.63
C ALA A 100 -19.34 9.55 -22.44
N LEU A 101 -18.74 9.23 -21.28
CA LEU A 101 -19.42 8.92 -20.03
C LEU A 101 -19.12 9.99 -18.97
N PRO A 102 -19.98 10.16 -17.95
CA PRO A 102 -19.62 10.87 -16.73
C PRO A 102 -18.41 10.20 -16.04
N PRO A 103 -17.50 10.95 -15.40
CA PRO A 103 -16.33 10.38 -14.74
C PRO A 103 -16.66 9.34 -13.65
N GLU A 104 -17.81 9.47 -13.00
CA GLU A 104 -18.32 8.55 -11.99
C GLU A 104 -18.81 7.21 -12.54
N GLU A 105 -19.16 7.14 -13.83
CA GLU A 105 -19.64 5.93 -14.51
C GLU A 105 -18.52 5.14 -15.21
N VAL A 106 -17.29 5.65 -15.20
CA VAL A 106 -16.13 4.95 -15.80
C VAL A 106 -15.82 3.69 -14.99
N PRO A 107 -15.76 2.50 -15.64
CA PRO A 107 -15.38 1.27 -14.96
C PRO A 107 -13.95 1.34 -14.40
N ILE A 108 -13.73 0.85 -13.17
CA ILE A 108 -12.42 0.98 -12.52
C ILE A 108 -11.31 0.17 -13.20
N HIS A 109 -11.64 -0.91 -13.93
CA HIS A 109 -10.63 -1.65 -14.72
C HIS A 109 -10.00 -0.79 -15.83
N ASP A 110 -10.68 0.27 -16.31
CA ASP A 110 -10.15 1.20 -17.30
C ASP A 110 -9.21 2.27 -16.71
N ILE A 111 -9.32 2.51 -15.40
CA ILE A 111 -8.53 3.53 -14.70
C ILE A 111 -7.51 2.96 -13.72
N MET A 112 -7.60 1.67 -13.35
CA MET A 112 -6.62 1.00 -12.52
C MET A 112 -5.22 1.01 -13.16
N ARG A 113 -4.22 0.70 -12.38
CA ARG A 113 -2.88 0.33 -12.88
C ARG A 113 -2.81 -1.18 -13.02
N PRO A 114 -2.63 -1.71 -14.25
CA PRO A 114 -2.55 -3.15 -14.48
C PRO A 114 -1.41 -3.78 -13.67
N ILE A 115 -1.65 -4.98 -13.11
CA ILE A 115 -0.67 -5.65 -12.24
C ILE A 115 0.67 -5.88 -12.95
N GLY A 116 0.66 -6.25 -14.22
CA GLY A 116 1.87 -6.49 -15.01
C GLY A 116 2.69 -5.24 -15.34
N ARG A 117 2.23 -4.04 -14.95
CA ARG A 117 2.98 -2.78 -15.09
C ARG A 117 3.52 -2.24 -13.78
N LEU A 118 3.19 -2.89 -12.68
CA LEU A 118 3.67 -2.50 -11.34
C LEU A 118 5.00 -3.18 -11.05
N PRO A 119 5.97 -2.49 -10.45
CA PRO A 119 7.19 -3.12 -10.02
C PRO A 119 6.90 -4.11 -8.89
N ALA A 120 7.61 -5.21 -8.90
CA ALA A 120 7.52 -6.23 -7.88
C ALA A 120 8.91 -6.70 -7.44
N ILE A 121 9.01 -7.09 -6.18
CA ILE A 121 10.18 -7.77 -5.59
C ILE A 121 9.74 -9.10 -5.00
N THR A 122 10.64 -10.06 -4.90
CA THR A 122 10.34 -11.33 -4.25
C THR A 122 10.34 -11.18 -2.74
N ILE A 123 9.66 -12.07 -2.04
CA ILE A 123 9.67 -12.06 -0.56
C ILE A 123 11.08 -12.35 -0.03
N GLU A 124 11.85 -13.19 -0.71
CA GLU A 124 13.21 -13.55 -0.37
C GLU A 124 14.15 -12.34 -0.47
N ASP A 125 14.06 -11.57 -1.55
CA ASP A 125 14.83 -10.33 -1.72
C ASP A 125 14.44 -9.29 -0.66
N LEU A 126 13.15 -9.18 -0.35
CA LEU A 126 12.68 -8.27 0.70
C LEU A 126 13.21 -8.67 2.09
N GLU A 127 13.26 -9.96 2.40
CA GLU A 127 13.77 -10.47 3.68
C GLU A 127 15.28 -10.24 3.85
N ALA A 128 16.01 -10.24 2.74
CA ALA A 128 17.44 -9.92 2.73
C ALA A 128 17.74 -8.42 2.75
N ALA A 129 16.77 -7.57 2.35
CA ALA A 129 16.94 -6.14 2.18
C ALA A 129 16.75 -5.33 3.48
N ARG A 130 17.33 -4.13 3.50
CA ARG A 130 17.13 -3.10 4.50
C ARG A 130 16.22 -2.00 3.97
N VAL A 131 15.72 -1.17 4.87
CA VAL A 131 14.88 -0.02 4.52
C VAL A 131 15.60 0.92 3.55
N GLY A 132 16.90 1.14 3.71
CA GLY A 132 17.73 1.92 2.79
C GLY A 132 17.68 1.40 1.36
N ASP A 133 17.73 0.08 1.15
CA ASP A 133 17.66 -0.54 -0.16
C ASP A 133 16.31 -0.28 -0.85
N LEU A 134 15.21 -0.31 -0.07
CA LEU A 134 13.88 0.07 -0.58
C LEU A 134 13.81 1.53 -1.00
N VAL A 135 14.46 2.46 -0.25
CA VAL A 135 14.52 3.87 -0.63
C VAL A 135 15.17 4.04 -1.99
N TYR A 136 16.30 3.38 -2.23
CA TYR A 136 16.97 3.39 -3.54
C TYR A 136 16.09 2.78 -4.63
N THR A 137 15.45 1.64 -4.37
CA THR A 137 14.57 0.97 -5.32
C THR A 137 13.39 1.84 -5.72
N PHE A 138 12.72 2.48 -4.76
CA PHE A 138 11.60 3.39 -5.06
C PHE A 138 12.03 4.61 -5.87
N ASN A 139 13.25 5.11 -5.65
CA ASN A 139 13.82 6.18 -6.45
C ASN A 139 14.05 5.79 -7.91
N ASP A 140 14.55 4.57 -8.12
CA ASP A 140 14.87 4.07 -9.45
C ASP A 140 13.60 3.79 -10.27
N VAL A 141 12.62 3.13 -9.67
CA VAL A 141 11.38 2.75 -10.37
C VAL A 141 10.35 3.88 -10.49
N HIS A 142 10.48 4.98 -9.75
CA HIS A 142 9.59 6.16 -9.75
C HIS A 142 8.11 5.82 -9.51
N GLU A 143 7.80 4.77 -8.74
CA GLU A 143 6.46 4.32 -8.43
C GLU A 143 6.08 4.59 -6.97
N GLU A 144 4.78 4.69 -6.71
CA GLU A 144 4.26 4.94 -5.36
C GLU A 144 3.99 3.62 -4.59
N HIS A 145 4.03 2.48 -5.27
CA HIS A 145 3.70 1.17 -4.70
C HIS A 145 4.60 0.09 -5.30
N MET A 146 5.18 -0.72 -4.42
CA MET A 146 5.95 -1.91 -4.77
C MET A 146 5.13 -3.14 -4.39
N LEU A 147 4.92 -4.07 -5.32
CA LEU A 147 4.31 -5.36 -5.03
C LEU A 147 5.36 -6.28 -4.42
N VAL A 148 4.92 -7.19 -3.56
CA VAL A 148 5.75 -8.27 -3.07
C VAL A 148 5.11 -9.58 -3.51
N ILE A 149 5.89 -10.41 -4.18
CA ILE A 149 5.45 -11.69 -4.73
C ILE A 149 6.20 -12.84 -4.07
N GLU A 150 5.60 -14.03 -4.13
CA GLU A 150 6.21 -15.27 -3.66
C GLU A 150 5.82 -16.42 -4.59
N ASP A 151 6.66 -17.44 -4.68
CA ASP A 151 6.28 -18.66 -5.35
C ASP A 151 5.21 -19.41 -4.53
N THR A 152 4.23 -20.01 -5.22
CA THR A 152 3.27 -20.88 -4.53
C THR A 152 3.97 -22.15 -4.04
N PRO A 153 3.45 -22.81 -2.97
CA PRO A 153 4.06 -24.02 -2.43
C PRO A 153 4.20 -25.15 -3.48
N GLU A 154 3.34 -25.16 -4.48
CA GLU A 154 3.37 -26.10 -5.61
C GLU A 154 4.47 -25.74 -6.63
N GLY A 155 4.98 -24.49 -6.61
CA GLY A 155 6.07 -24.02 -7.47
C GLY A 155 5.68 -23.77 -8.93
N ASP A 156 4.40 -23.80 -9.26
CA ASP A 156 3.88 -23.66 -10.63
C ASP A 156 3.21 -22.30 -10.90
N SER A 157 3.10 -21.45 -9.88
CA SER A 157 2.51 -20.11 -9.98
C SER A 157 3.13 -19.13 -8.99
N ILE A 158 2.85 -17.83 -9.22
CA ILE A 158 3.31 -16.73 -8.38
C ILE A 158 2.10 -16.14 -7.67
N ALA A 159 2.21 -16.00 -6.36
CA ALA A 159 1.20 -15.35 -5.52
C ALA A 159 1.60 -13.91 -5.17
N LEU A 160 0.60 -13.03 -5.09
CA LEU A 160 0.78 -11.69 -4.54
C LEU A 160 0.81 -11.78 -3.01
N ARG A 161 2.00 -11.66 -2.43
CA ARG A 161 2.24 -11.73 -0.98
C ARG A 161 1.83 -10.47 -0.24
N GLY A 162 2.02 -9.31 -0.87
CA GLY A 162 1.73 -8.04 -0.23
C GLY A 162 2.06 -6.82 -1.06
N VAL A 163 2.02 -5.65 -0.42
CA VAL A 163 2.35 -4.37 -1.02
C VAL A 163 3.12 -3.48 -0.04
N ILE A 164 4.07 -2.72 -0.57
CA ILE A 164 4.79 -1.68 0.18
C ILE A 164 4.44 -0.34 -0.45
N PRO A 165 3.64 0.52 0.22
CA PRO A 165 3.42 1.90 -0.23
C PRO A 165 4.64 2.77 0.10
N ALA A 166 5.10 3.60 -0.83
CA ALA A 166 6.17 4.59 -0.59
C ALA A 166 5.84 5.53 0.58
N SER A 167 4.54 5.80 0.81
CA SER A 167 4.08 6.57 1.96
C SER A 167 4.40 5.95 3.32
N HIS A 168 4.61 4.63 3.39
CA HIS A 168 5.06 3.97 4.63
C HIS A 168 6.52 4.33 4.95
N LEU A 169 7.38 4.41 3.92
CA LEU A 169 8.76 4.87 4.08
C LEU A 169 8.79 6.30 4.63
N THR A 170 8.10 7.22 3.96
CA THR A 170 8.11 8.64 4.33
C THR A 170 7.55 8.90 5.72
N ARG A 171 6.47 8.21 6.09
CA ARG A 171 5.86 8.35 7.42
C ARG A 171 6.75 7.83 8.53
N ARG A 172 7.46 6.73 8.32
CA ARG A 172 8.27 6.07 9.35
C ARG A 172 9.69 6.59 9.44
N LEU A 173 10.25 7.12 8.36
CA LEU A 173 11.56 7.79 8.35
C LEU A 173 11.49 9.26 8.81
N ARG A 174 10.29 9.79 9.16
CA ARG A 174 10.02 11.19 9.51
C ARG A 174 10.49 12.22 8.49
N VAL A 175 10.64 11.83 7.24
CA VAL A 175 11.03 12.75 6.18
C VAL A 175 9.80 13.42 5.61
N SER A 176 9.72 14.73 5.71
CA SER A 176 8.68 15.55 5.05
C SER A 176 8.90 15.52 3.55
N LEU A 177 8.03 14.83 2.82
CA LEU A 177 7.99 14.90 1.37
C LEU A 177 6.95 15.94 0.97
N ASP A 178 7.40 17.13 0.56
CA ASP A 178 6.52 18.10 -0.09
C ASP A 178 6.12 17.56 -1.47
N SER A 179 4.81 17.47 -1.71
CA SER A 179 4.24 16.84 -2.90
C SER A 179 4.57 17.55 -4.23
N ARG A 180 5.25 18.70 -4.18
CA ARG A 180 5.69 19.47 -5.35
C ARG A 180 7.12 19.17 -5.83
N ALA A 181 7.91 18.49 -5.02
CA ALA A 181 9.34 18.21 -5.30
C ALA A 181 9.63 16.72 -5.48
N ARG A 182 8.76 15.97 -6.19
CA ARG A 182 8.82 14.50 -6.29
C ARG A 182 10.11 13.90 -6.84
N ALA A 183 10.89 14.66 -7.61
CA ALA A 183 12.19 14.21 -8.12
C ALA A 183 13.36 14.62 -7.22
N THR A 184 13.22 15.71 -6.48
CA THR A 184 14.27 16.26 -5.59
C THR A 184 14.18 15.69 -4.18
N SER A 185 12.98 15.39 -3.67
CA SER A 185 12.81 15.04 -2.26
C SER A 185 13.27 13.62 -1.90
N PHE A 186 13.25 12.67 -2.85
CA PHE A 186 13.86 11.37 -2.59
C PHE A 186 15.40 11.45 -2.61
N ALA A 187 15.98 12.27 -3.48
CA ALA A 187 17.42 12.56 -3.46
C ALA A 187 17.85 13.25 -2.15
N GLU A 188 17.00 14.12 -1.59
CA GLU A 188 17.22 14.76 -0.29
C GLU A 188 17.10 13.79 0.88
N ILE A 189 16.21 12.77 0.81
CA ILE A 189 16.17 11.68 1.79
C ILE A 189 17.49 10.91 1.79
N VAL A 190 17.97 10.54 0.60
CA VAL A 190 19.26 9.85 0.45
C VAL A 190 20.40 10.71 0.96
N GLN A 191 20.41 12.04 0.70
CA GLN A 191 21.42 12.96 1.22
C GLN A 191 21.30 13.16 2.74
N ALA A 192 20.09 13.30 3.29
CA ALA A 192 19.88 13.43 4.74
C ALA A 192 20.30 12.15 5.48
N VAL A 193 20.10 11.00 4.88
CA VAL A 193 20.52 9.69 5.41
C VAL A 193 22.03 9.53 5.33
N ASN A 194 22.67 9.94 4.21
CA ASN A 194 24.11 9.84 4.05
C ASN A 194 24.87 10.95 4.82
N GLY A 195 24.26 12.10 5.09
CA GLY A 195 24.86 13.21 5.84
C GLY A 195 24.80 13.10 7.36
N GLN A 196 24.20 12.06 7.92
CA GLN A 196 24.21 11.76 9.35
C GLN A 196 25.39 10.86 9.78
N PHE A 197 26.28 10.51 8.86
CA PHE A 197 27.41 9.60 9.09
C PHE A 197 28.81 10.25 8.85
N ASP A 198 28.91 11.59 8.82
CA ASP A 198 30.20 12.32 8.89
C ASP A 198 30.44 12.94 10.26
#